data_6855c86d5c212dc75f982df091652179
#
_entry.id   6855c86d5c212dc75f982df091652179
#
_cell.length_a   1.000
_cell.length_b   1.000
_cell.length_c   1.000
_cell.angle_alpha   90.00
_cell.angle_beta   90.00
_cell.angle_gamma   90.00
#
_symmetry.space_group_name_H-M   'P 1'
#
loop_
_entity.id
_entity.type
_entity.pdbx_description
1 polymer ?
#
loop_
_entity_poly.entity_id
_entity_poly.type
_entity_poly.pdbx_seq_one_letter_code
_entity_poly.pdbx_strand_id
1 'polypeptide(L)'
;MRPIKLIMSAFGPYAKEEVIDFEILNGKNIFLITGPTGAGKTTIFDAISYALFGEASGSSRENDSLRSDFAQKDTLTYVELDFELRGEVYHIRRVPQQLKPKVKGEGFTNHSARSEERRVGK
;
A
#
# COMPACT_ATOMS: atom_id res chain seq x y z
N MET A 1 -6.41 5.99 -15.41
CA MET A 1 -6.04 6.26 -13.99
C MET A 1 -4.60 6.69 -13.93
N ARG A 2 -4.30 7.73 -13.20
CA ARG A 2 -2.93 8.24 -13.05
C ARG A 2 -2.59 8.25 -11.56
N PRO A 3 -1.66 7.43 -11.10
CA PRO A 3 -1.24 7.48 -9.69
C PRO A 3 -0.51 8.78 -9.41
N ILE A 4 -0.77 9.36 -8.24
CA ILE A 4 -0.17 10.62 -7.81
C ILE A 4 0.84 10.34 -6.70
N LYS A 5 0.43 9.59 -5.68
CA LYS A 5 1.25 9.32 -4.52
C LYS A 5 0.87 7.97 -3.92
N LEU A 6 1.88 7.19 -3.58
CA LEU A 6 1.70 5.89 -2.94
C LEU A 6 2.44 5.88 -1.61
N ILE A 7 1.76 5.45 -0.56
CA ILE A 7 2.37 5.23 0.75
C ILE A 7 2.18 3.75 1.10
N MET A 8 3.27 3.10 1.47
CA MET A 8 3.27 1.70 1.91
C MET A 8 3.91 1.63 3.28
N SER A 9 3.26 0.99 4.22
CA SER A 9 3.81 0.79 5.56
C SER A 9 3.93 -0.70 5.86
N ALA A 10 5.11 -1.13 6.26
CA ALA A 10 5.38 -2.53 6.64
C ALA A 10 4.85 -3.50 5.59
N PHE A 11 5.07 -3.20 4.32
CA PHE A 11 4.51 -3.90 3.17
C PHE A 11 5.64 -4.55 2.35
N GLY A 12 5.49 -5.85 2.05
CA GLY A 12 6.47 -6.60 1.27
C GLY A 12 7.86 -6.58 1.91
N PRO A 13 8.90 -6.17 1.19
CA PRO A 13 10.25 -6.10 1.75
C PRO A 13 10.50 -4.86 2.61
N TYR A 14 9.54 -3.94 2.66
CA TYR A 14 9.72 -2.66 3.37
C TYR A 14 9.23 -2.77 4.80
N ALA A 15 10.14 -2.63 5.77
CA ALA A 15 9.82 -2.76 7.19
C ALA A 15 9.11 -1.52 7.75
N LYS A 16 9.26 -0.39 7.10
CA LYS A 16 8.77 0.91 7.57
C LYS A 16 7.86 1.54 6.51
N GLU A 17 7.46 2.78 6.76
CA GLU A 17 6.68 3.55 5.80
C GLU A 17 7.57 4.03 4.65
N GLU A 18 7.12 3.78 3.44
CA GLU A 18 7.77 4.25 2.21
C GLU A 18 6.78 5.11 1.44
N VAL A 19 7.26 6.23 0.91
CA VAL A 19 6.44 7.17 0.15
C VAL A 19 7.01 7.30 -1.25
N ILE A 20 6.15 7.10 -2.25
CA ILE A 20 6.51 7.26 -3.66
C ILE A 20 5.64 8.38 -4.22
N ASP A 21 6.28 9.44 -4.68
CA ASP A 21 5.61 10.59 -5.27
C ASP A 21 5.75 10.53 -6.79
N PHE A 22 4.66 10.18 -7.46
CA PHE A 22 4.66 10.06 -8.91
C PHE A 22 4.57 11.42 -9.61
N GLU A 23 4.34 12.50 -8.86
CA GLU A 23 4.31 13.85 -9.42
C GLU A 23 5.69 14.28 -9.96
N ILE A 24 6.77 13.69 -9.47
CA ILE A 24 8.11 13.97 -9.99
C ILE A 24 8.26 13.54 -11.45
N LEU A 25 7.32 12.76 -11.98
CA LEU A 25 7.30 12.35 -13.38
C LEU A 25 6.67 13.41 -14.30
N ASN A 26 6.42 14.61 -13.78
CA ASN A 26 5.92 15.76 -14.53
C ASN A 26 4.62 15.48 -15.28
N GLY A 27 3.71 14.76 -14.65
CA GLY A 27 2.41 14.47 -15.21
C GLY A 27 2.39 13.43 -16.34
N LYS A 28 3.48 12.74 -16.59
CA LYS A 28 3.52 11.68 -17.58
C LYS A 28 2.61 10.54 -17.14
N ASN A 29 1.83 10.01 -18.06
CA ASN A 29 0.91 8.91 -17.77
C ASN A 29 1.58 7.54 -17.85
N ILE A 30 2.77 7.48 -18.42
CA ILE A 30 3.53 6.25 -18.60
C ILE A 30 4.86 6.42 -17.87
N PHE A 31 5.21 5.44 -17.06
CA PHE A 31 6.49 5.40 -16.38
C PHE A 31 7.02 3.97 -16.36
N LEU A 32 8.34 3.86 -16.23
CA LEU A 32 9.02 2.58 -16.17
C LEU A 32 9.68 2.42 -14.81
N ILE A 33 9.36 1.32 -14.13
CA ILE A 33 10.01 0.96 -12.88
C ILE A 33 11.05 -0.12 -13.21
N THR A 34 12.31 0.19 -12.97
CA THR A 34 13.42 -0.71 -13.25
C THR A 34 14.22 -1.02 -11.99
N GLY A 35 14.92 -2.13 -12.02
CA GLY A 35 15.77 -2.55 -10.92
C GLY A 35 16.02 -4.04 -10.97
N PRO A 36 17.00 -4.53 -10.19
CA PRO A 36 17.23 -5.96 -10.12
C PRO A 36 16.06 -6.70 -9.49
N THR A 37 15.92 -7.97 -9.81
CA THR A 37 14.90 -8.83 -9.23
C THR A 37 15.08 -8.82 -7.70
N GLY A 38 13.98 -8.63 -6.98
CA GLY A 38 14.01 -8.57 -5.52
C GLY A 38 14.23 -7.18 -4.94
N ALA A 39 14.36 -6.15 -5.79
CA ALA A 39 14.55 -4.77 -5.33
C ALA A 39 13.22 -4.07 -4.95
N GLY A 40 12.11 -4.80 -4.90
CA GLY A 40 10.83 -4.24 -4.49
C GLY A 40 10.00 -3.62 -5.61
N LYS A 41 10.43 -3.70 -6.87
CA LYS A 41 9.67 -3.12 -7.98
C LYS A 41 8.30 -3.77 -8.17
N THR A 42 8.20 -5.08 -7.99
CA THR A 42 6.93 -5.80 -8.06
C THR A 42 6.02 -5.39 -6.90
N THR A 43 6.61 -5.09 -5.76
CA THR A 43 5.88 -4.68 -4.56
C THR A 43 5.12 -3.38 -4.80
N ILE A 44 5.69 -2.45 -5.58
CA ILE A 44 5.01 -1.20 -5.92
C ILE A 44 3.72 -1.50 -6.68
N PHE A 45 3.77 -2.38 -7.66
CA PHE A 45 2.56 -2.78 -8.40
C PHE A 45 1.57 -3.55 -7.51
N ASP A 46 2.08 -4.41 -6.64
CA ASP A 46 1.24 -5.11 -5.67
C ASP A 46 0.50 -4.13 -4.74
N ALA A 47 1.21 -3.09 -4.29
CA ALA A 47 0.60 -2.09 -3.42
C ALA A 47 -0.50 -1.30 -4.13
N ILE A 48 -0.26 -0.90 -5.38
CA ILE A 48 -1.26 -0.18 -6.17
C ILE A 48 -2.48 -1.08 -6.41
N SER A 49 -2.25 -2.32 -6.80
CA SER A 49 -3.34 -3.28 -7.04
C SER A 49 -4.13 -3.55 -5.76
N TYR A 50 -3.44 -3.72 -4.65
CA TYR A 50 -4.10 -3.93 -3.37
C TYR A 50 -4.93 -2.71 -2.98
N ALA A 51 -4.39 -1.50 -3.15
CA ALA A 51 -5.11 -0.27 -2.82
C ALA A 51 -6.40 -0.15 -3.62
N LEU A 52 -6.34 -0.44 -4.92
CA LEU A 52 -7.49 -0.27 -5.81
C LEU A 52 -8.51 -1.41 -5.70
N PHE A 53 -8.06 -2.64 -5.55
CA PHE A 53 -8.91 -3.82 -5.70
C PHE A 53 -8.99 -4.70 -4.45
N GLY A 54 -8.17 -4.44 -3.44
CA GLY A 54 -8.13 -5.26 -2.25
C GLY A 54 -7.32 -6.54 -2.41
N GLU A 55 -6.62 -6.69 -3.52
CA GLU A 55 -5.81 -7.87 -3.81
C GLU A 55 -4.48 -7.46 -4.44
N ALA A 56 -3.41 -8.20 -4.11
CA ALA A 56 -2.13 -7.98 -4.75
C ALA A 56 -2.19 -8.38 -6.23
N SER A 57 -1.25 -7.87 -7.02
CA SER A 57 -1.23 -8.11 -8.46
C SER A 57 -0.92 -9.55 -8.85
N GLY A 58 -0.33 -10.32 -7.96
CA GLY A 58 -0.06 -11.74 -8.19
C GLY A 58 -1.20 -12.60 -7.67
N SER A 59 -1.63 -13.58 -8.45
CA SER A 59 -2.77 -14.43 -8.09
C SER A 59 -2.48 -15.40 -6.94
N SER A 60 -1.22 -15.64 -6.62
CA SER A 60 -0.81 -16.61 -5.61
C SER A 60 -0.55 -15.98 -4.24
N ARG A 61 -0.66 -14.67 -4.11
CA ARG A 61 -0.34 -13.97 -2.86
C ARG A 61 -1.62 -13.67 -2.08
N GLU A 62 -1.72 -14.19 -0.88
CA GLU A 62 -2.84 -13.91 0.00
C GLU A 62 -2.62 -12.56 0.71
N ASN A 63 -3.72 -11.89 1.07
CA ASN A 63 -3.66 -10.56 1.66
C ASN A 63 -2.95 -10.54 3.02
N ASP A 64 -3.04 -11.60 3.80
CA ASP A 64 -2.36 -11.66 5.08
C ASP A 64 -0.84 -11.82 4.95
N SER A 65 -0.35 -12.23 3.77
CA SER A 65 1.09 -12.33 3.50
C SER A 65 1.69 -11.02 2.99
N LEU A 66 0.91 -9.96 2.85
CA LEU A 66 1.39 -8.66 2.38
C LEU A 66 2.24 -7.95 3.43
N ARG A 67 2.02 -8.26 4.70
CA ARG A 67 2.79 -7.65 5.77
C ARG A 67 4.26 -8.06 5.68
N SER A 68 5.15 -7.09 5.88
CA SER A 68 6.58 -7.33 5.85
C SER A 68 7.03 -8.19 7.04
N ASP A 69 7.83 -9.22 6.74
CA ASP A 69 8.46 -10.04 7.77
C ASP A 69 9.53 -9.29 8.55
N PHE A 70 9.99 -8.16 8.01
CA PHE A 70 11.03 -7.34 8.62
C PHE A 70 10.46 -6.23 9.49
N ALA A 71 9.14 -6.05 9.50
CA ALA A 71 8.51 -4.98 10.27
C ALA A 71 8.51 -5.29 11.77
N GLN A 72 8.59 -4.23 12.57
CA GLN A 72 8.41 -4.36 14.01
C GLN A 72 6.95 -4.70 14.32
N LYS A 73 6.74 -5.37 15.45
CA LYS A 73 5.43 -5.89 15.82
C LYS A 73 4.37 -4.80 15.97
N ASP A 74 4.78 -3.59 16.37
CA ASP A 74 3.88 -2.47 16.58
C ASP A 74 3.67 -1.61 15.33
N THR A 75 4.36 -1.91 14.24
CA THR A 75 4.19 -1.17 12.98
C THR A 75 3.04 -1.78 12.18
N LEU A 76 2.02 -0.97 11.91
CA LEU A 76 0.84 -1.41 11.18
C LEU A 76 1.13 -1.45 9.68
N THR A 77 0.67 -2.52 9.01
CA THR A 77 0.71 -2.61 7.56
C THR A 77 -0.49 -1.89 6.98
N TYR A 78 -0.25 -0.96 6.06
CA TYR A 78 -1.31 -0.31 5.30
C TYR A 78 -0.75 0.24 4.00
N VAL A 79 -1.65 0.54 3.07
CA VAL A 79 -1.33 1.18 1.80
C VAL A 79 -2.29 2.36 1.61
N GLU A 80 -1.75 3.49 1.18
CA GLU A 80 -2.54 4.65 0.79
C GLU A 80 -2.16 5.04 -0.64
N LEU A 81 -3.14 5.36 -1.45
CA LEU A 81 -2.94 5.75 -2.83
C LEU A 81 -3.78 6.97 -3.14
N ASP A 82 -3.13 8.01 -3.65
CA ASP A 82 -3.79 9.13 -4.29
C ASP A 82 -3.70 8.94 -5.80
N PHE A 83 -4.82 9.07 -6.50
CA PHE A 83 -4.85 8.88 -7.95
C PHE A 83 -5.88 9.78 -8.60
N GLU A 84 -5.66 10.07 -9.87
CA GLU A 84 -6.58 10.84 -10.68
C GLU A 84 -7.31 9.91 -11.65
N LEU A 85 -8.62 10.08 -11.73
CA LEU A 85 -9.46 9.34 -12.66
C LEU A 85 -10.50 10.30 -13.21
N ARG A 86 -10.51 10.46 -14.52
CA ARG A 86 -11.50 11.32 -15.22
C ARG A 86 -11.52 12.74 -14.69
N GLY A 87 -10.33 13.30 -14.39
CA GLY A 87 -10.20 14.68 -13.93
C GLY A 87 -10.46 14.89 -12.44
N GLU A 88 -10.75 13.85 -11.70
CA GLU A 88 -10.99 13.94 -10.26
C GLU A 88 -9.93 13.17 -9.49
N VAL A 89 -9.57 13.67 -8.32
CA VAL A 89 -8.57 13.05 -7.47
C VAL A 89 -9.25 12.30 -6.33
N TYR A 90 -8.80 11.07 -6.14
CA TYR A 90 -9.30 10.18 -5.09
C TYR A 90 -8.17 9.77 -4.17
N HIS A 91 -8.52 9.53 -2.93
CA HIS A 91 -7.63 8.99 -1.92
C HIS A 91 -8.23 7.69 -1.40
N ILE A 92 -7.44 6.63 -1.37
CA ILE A 92 -7.85 5.36 -0.78
C ILE A 92 -6.80 4.92 0.23
N ARG A 93 -7.27 4.41 1.37
CA ARG A 93 -6.44 3.80 2.39
C ARG A 93 -6.98 2.42 2.68
N ARG A 94 -6.09 1.44 2.66
CA ARG A 94 -6.50 0.05 2.85
C ARG A 94 -5.56 -0.62 3.85
N VAL A 95 -6.15 -1.31 4.82
CA VAL A 95 -5.42 -2.00 5.88
C VAL A 95 -5.81 -3.48 5.81
N PRO A 96 -4.85 -4.39 5.59
CA PRO A 96 -5.17 -5.81 5.62
C PRO A 96 -5.38 -6.31 7.05
N GLN A 97 -6.04 -7.45 7.18
CA GLN A 97 -6.15 -8.13 8.47
C GLN A 97 -4.76 -8.50 8.97
N GLN A 98 -4.49 -8.19 10.22
CA GLN A 98 -3.17 -8.43 10.82
C GLN A 98 -3.25 -8.41 12.33
N LEU A 99 -2.21 -8.92 13.00
CA LEU A 99 -2.08 -8.80 14.44
C LEU A 99 -1.53 -7.42 14.78
N LYS A 100 -2.01 -6.86 15.88
CA LYS A 100 -1.50 -5.61 16.43
C LYS A 100 -1.38 -5.74 17.95
N PRO A 101 -0.51 -4.95 18.61
CA PRO A 101 -0.45 -4.95 20.06
C PRO A 101 -1.77 -4.52 20.66
N LYS A 102 -2.16 -5.14 21.77
CA LYS A 102 -3.34 -4.73 22.51
C LYS A 102 -3.14 -3.33 23.10
N VAL A 103 -4.20 -2.54 23.12
CA VAL A 103 -4.19 -1.21 23.75
C VAL A 103 -4.08 -1.36 25.26
N LYS A 104 -4.72 -2.40 25.83
CA LYS A 104 -4.67 -2.70 27.26
C LYS A 104 -4.16 -4.11 27.46
N GLY A 105 -3.20 -4.28 28.38
CA GLY A 105 -2.64 -5.59 28.70
C GLY A 105 -1.54 -5.98 27.74
N GLU A 106 -1.08 -7.23 27.89
CA GLU A 106 -0.03 -7.79 27.07
C GLU A 106 -0.61 -8.64 25.93
N GLY A 107 0.22 -8.86 24.88
CA GLY A 107 -0.12 -9.70 23.76
C GLY A 107 -0.68 -8.93 22.59
N PHE A 108 -1.29 -9.66 21.67
CA PHE A 108 -1.74 -9.15 20.38
C PHE A 108 -3.22 -9.46 20.17
N THR A 109 -3.86 -8.65 19.35
CA THR A 109 -5.24 -8.87 18.93
C THR A 109 -5.31 -8.72 17.42
N ASN A 110 -6.34 -9.29 16.79
CA ASN A 110 -6.55 -9.13 15.37
C ASN A 110 -7.03 -7.71 15.05
N HIS A 111 -6.40 -7.11 14.04
CA HIS A 111 -6.90 -5.91 13.40
C HIS A 111 -7.65 -6.36 12.15
N SER A 112 -8.94 -6.07 12.09
CA SER A 112 -9.76 -6.44 10.95
C SER A 112 -9.35 -5.68 9.69
N ALA A 113 -9.51 -6.32 8.53
CA ALA A 113 -9.29 -5.64 7.26
C ALA A 113 -10.22 -4.44 7.14
N ARG A 114 -9.70 -3.35 6.59
CA ARG A 114 -10.44 -2.09 6.51
C ARG A 114 -10.06 -1.31 5.27
N SER A 115 -11.02 -0.66 4.64
CA SER A 115 -10.73 0.25 3.54
C SER A 115 -11.53 1.54 3.70
N GLU A 116 -10.89 2.64 3.33
CA GLU A 116 -11.49 3.96 3.32
C GLU A 116 -11.13 4.61 1.99
N GLU A 117 -12.13 5.16 1.31
CA GLU A 117 -11.87 5.90 0.07
C GLU A 117 -12.72 7.15 0.05
N ARG A 118 -12.17 8.19 -0.56
CA ARG A 118 -12.86 9.47 -0.66
C ARG A 118 -12.36 10.24 -1.88
N ARG A 119 -13.24 11.08 -2.39
CA ARG A 119 -12.88 12.04 -3.43
C ARG A 119 -12.26 13.26 -2.76
N VAL A 120 -11.08 13.67 -3.23
CA VAL A 120 -10.34 14.79 -2.66
C VAL A 120 -10.57 16.06 -3.46
N GLY A 121 -10.98 15.92 -4.74
CA GLY A 121 -11.20 17.06 -5.61
C GLY A 121 -10.51 16.87 -6.95
N LYS A 122 -10.33 17.97 -7.67
CA LYS A 122 -9.70 17.95 -8.99
C LYS A 122 -8.21 18.21 -8.91
#